data_820c6f02c1914ff78e0de6f98c1a990e
#
_entry.id   820c6f02c1914ff78e0de6f98c1a990e
#
_cell.length_a   1.000
_cell.length_b   1.000
_cell.length_c   1.000
_cell.angle_alpha   90.00
_cell.angle_beta   90.00
_cell.angle_gamma   90.00
#
_symmetry.space_group_name_H-M   'P 1'
#
loop_
_entity.id
_entity.type
_entity.pdbx_description
1 polymer ?
#
loop_
_entity_poly.entity_id
_entity_poly.type
_entity_poly.pdbx_seq_one_letter_code
_entity_poly.pdbx_strand_id
1 'polypeptide(L)'
;MTGLVQPSNGHISVLGLTPADQTELFGIVGYCTQFDFFPRGLTGWQFVFDSLMLHGMEEAMAADLAGQAIERVQLGDAAGRKIAGYSKGMRQKIRLAQAIAHHPRVLVLDEPLNGLDPMARAESIALFEELGRQGMHVLISSHILDEVDRISDRVILITGGYLIAEGNIHQVRQEVHEKPMQVLIRCDRPQVLASKMFDLNHCVEARLHADGKGVFLRTADIDQFYSMLNGIAAEGLIKIDAVAPADDDANAIYQYLIGTEGGPS
;
A
#
# COMPACT_ATOMS: atom_id res chain seq x y z
N MET A 1 1.09 -18.20 3.99
CA MET A 1 1.83 -18.32 2.72
C MET A 1 3.31 -18.64 2.98
N THR A 2 3.98 -17.93 3.85
CA THR A 2 5.42 -18.14 4.18
C THR A 2 5.70 -19.27 5.16
N GLY A 3 4.69 -19.97 5.68
CA GLY A 3 4.84 -21.03 6.69
C GLY A 3 5.19 -20.56 8.10
N LEU A 4 5.35 -19.26 8.34
CA LEU A 4 5.70 -18.71 9.66
C LEU A 4 4.59 -18.86 10.69
N VAL A 5 3.33 -18.88 10.25
CA VAL A 5 2.14 -19.04 11.10
C VAL A 5 1.25 -20.10 10.46
N GLN A 6 0.77 -21.03 11.26
CA GLN A 6 -0.21 -22.02 10.80
C GLN A 6 -1.64 -21.47 10.96
N PRO A 7 -2.54 -21.75 9.99
CA PRO A 7 -3.94 -21.36 10.12
C PRO A 7 -4.61 -22.16 11.27
N SER A 8 -5.44 -21.50 12.06
CA SER A 8 -6.23 -22.17 13.11
C SER A 8 -7.31 -23.08 12.51
N ASN A 9 -7.85 -22.69 11.36
CA ASN A 9 -8.84 -23.44 10.58
C ASN A 9 -8.60 -23.22 9.08
N GLY A 10 -9.10 -24.12 8.26
CA GLY A 10 -8.94 -24.04 6.81
C GLY A 10 -7.57 -24.52 6.33
N HIS A 11 -7.28 -24.27 5.05
CA HIS A 11 -6.01 -24.65 4.44
C HIS A 11 -5.51 -23.54 3.52
N ILE A 12 -4.19 -23.48 3.38
CA ILE A 12 -3.50 -22.55 2.47
C ILE A 12 -2.71 -23.39 1.48
N SER A 13 -2.81 -23.04 0.20
CA SER A 13 -1.99 -23.61 -0.87
C SER A 13 -1.36 -22.48 -1.70
N VAL A 14 -0.08 -22.63 -2.01
CA VAL A 14 0.68 -21.72 -2.86
C VAL A 14 1.20 -22.51 -4.05
N LEU A 15 0.59 -22.31 -5.22
CA LEU A 15 0.88 -23.07 -6.44
C LEU A 15 0.84 -24.61 -6.24
N GLY A 16 -0.10 -25.08 -5.41
CA GLY A 16 -0.29 -26.50 -5.12
C GLY A 16 0.49 -27.01 -3.89
N LEU A 17 1.46 -26.26 -3.39
CA LEU A 17 2.20 -26.60 -2.17
C LEU A 17 1.52 -26.05 -0.93
N THR A 18 1.62 -26.79 0.16
CA THR A 18 1.11 -26.35 1.48
C THR A 18 2.25 -25.81 2.33
N PRO A 19 1.99 -24.98 3.38
CA PRO A 19 3.02 -24.56 4.32
C PRO A 19 3.70 -25.71 5.08
N ALA A 20 3.16 -26.94 5.02
CA ALA A 20 3.80 -28.14 5.56
C ALA A 20 4.96 -28.62 4.66
N ASP A 21 4.89 -28.34 3.36
CA ASP A 21 5.92 -28.68 2.36
C ASP A 21 7.02 -27.60 2.32
N GLN A 22 7.58 -27.27 3.49
CA GLN A 22 8.41 -26.07 3.69
C GLN A 22 9.61 -25.98 2.76
N THR A 23 10.32 -27.07 2.52
CA THR A 23 11.52 -27.07 1.68
C THR A 23 11.21 -26.68 0.23
N GLU A 24 10.16 -27.28 -0.35
CA GLU A 24 9.73 -26.98 -1.72
C GLU A 24 9.12 -25.58 -1.80
N LEU A 25 8.32 -25.21 -0.79
CA LEU A 25 7.71 -23.89 -0.73
C LEU A 25 8.75 -22.76 -0.71
N PHE A 26 9.81 -22.90 0.09
CA PHE A 26 10.86 -21.89 0.14
C PHE A 26 11.65 -21.79 -1.17
N GLY A 27 11.72 -22.85 -1.95
CA GLY A 27 12.30 -22.84 -3.28
C GLY A 27 11.53 -21.99 -4.31
N ILE A 28 10.20 -21.81 -4.09
CA ILE A 28 9.33 -21.08 -5.03
C ILE A 28 8.83 -19.73 -4.50
N VAL A 29 9.01 -19.43 -3.22
CA VAL A 29 8.54 -18.20 -2.57
C VAL A 29 9.72 -17.34 -2.15
N GLY A 30 9.77 -16.12 -2.65
CA GLY A 30 10.60 -15.04 -2.12
C GLY A 30 9.82 -14.21 -1.12
N TYR A 31 10.44 -13.84 -0.01
CA TYR A 31 9.80 -13.02 1.02
C TYR A 31 10.68 -11.83 1.41
N CYS A 32 10.10 -10.64 1.34
CA CYS A 32 10.71 -9.41 1.79
C CYS A 32 9.89 -8.84 2.96
N THR A 33 10.43 -8.93 4.17
CA THR A 33 9.78 -8.48 5.40
C THR A 33 9.88 -6.97 5.59
N GLN A 34 8.93 -6.39 6.33
CA GLN A 34 8.96 -4.99 6.76
C GLN A 34 10.10 -4.70 7.75
N PHE A 35 10.54 -5.69 8.54
CA PHE A 35 11.50 -5.49 9.62
C PHE A 35 12.90 -5.16 9.12
N ASP A 36 13.49 -4.08 9.64
CA ASP A 36 14.83 -3.59 9.29
C ASP A 36 15.94 -4.27 10.12
N PHE A 37 15.88 -5.61 10.18
CA PHE A 37 16.88 -6.40 10.89
C PHE A 37 17.84 -7.08 9.92
N PHE A 38 19.13 -6.92 10.16
CA PHE A 38 20.20 -7.59 9.44
C PHE A 38 21.22 -8.17 10.42
N PRO A 39 21.80 -9.35 10.13
CA PRO A 39 22.92 -9.87 10.91
C PRO A 39 24.09 -8.86 10.94
N ARG A 40 24.70 -8.73 12.10
CA ARG A 40 25.78 -7.74 12.27
C ARG A 40 27.01 -8.11 11.45
N GLY A 41 27.62 -7.11 10.84
CA GLY A 41 28.93 -7.24 10.21
C GLY A 41 28.92 -7.68 8.75
N LEU A 42 27.78 -8.12 8.21
CA LEU A 42 27.67 -8.55 6.82
C LEU A 42 27.72 -7.39 5.83
N THR A 43 28.35 -7.64 4.69
CA THR A 43 28.22 -6.81 3.50
C THR A 43 26.91 -7.15 2.76
N GLY A 44 26.47 -6.27 1.83
CA GLY A 44 25.32 -6.55 1.00
C GLY A 44 25.47 -7.84 0.21
N TRP A 45 26.66 -8.06 -0.38
CA TRP A 45 26.94 -9.28 -1.13
C TRP A 45 26.87 -10.53 -0.23
N GLN A 46 27.51 -10.51 0.94
CA GLN A 46 27.48 -11.64 1.87
C GLN A 46 26.05 -11.98 2.30
N PHE A 47 25.21 -10.99 2.55
CA PHE A 47 23.83 -11.20 2.97
C PHE A 47 23.02 -11.97 1.92
N VAL A 48 23.14 -11.62 0.64
CA VAL A 48 22.43 -12.30 -0.45
C VAL A 48 23.05 -13.69 -0.70
N PHE A 49 24.37 -13.77 -0.74
CA PHE A 49 25.10 -15.02 -0.94
C PHE A 49 24.78 -16.06 0.15
N ASP A 50 24.89 -15.68 1.43
CA ASP A 50 24.61 -16.57 2.55
C ASP A 50 23.16 -17.08 2.52
N SER A 51 22.21 -16.21 2.10
CA SER A 51 20.82 -16.62 1.90
C SER A 51 20.68 -17.73 0.85
N LEU A 52 21.38 -17.62 -0.28
CA LEU A 52 21.38 -18.65 -1.34
C LEU A 52 22.06 -19.94 -0.89
N MET A 53 23.13 -19.84 -0.08
CA MET A 53 23.74 -21.02 0.55
C MET A 53 22.78 -21.74 1.50
N LEU A 54 21.95 -20.99 2.25
CA LEU A 54 20.89 -21.56 3.09
C LEU A 54 19.77 -22.22 2.27
N HIS A 55 19.55 -21.79 1.03
CA HIS A 55 18.68 -22.49 0.08
C HIS A 55 19.29 -23.78 -0.48
N GLY A 56 20.52 -24.14 -0.09
CA GLY A 56 21.21 -25.35 -0.53
C GLY A 56 21.83 -25.25 -1.92
N MET A 57 22.05 -24.05 -2.43
CA MET A 57 22.71 -23.85 -3.72
C MET A 57 24.20 -24.12 -3.63
N GLU A 58 24.80 -24.58 -4.76
CA GLU A 58 26.23 -24.71 -4.90
C GLU A 58 26.90 -23.32 -4.85
N GLU A 59 28.09 -23.24 -4.25
CA GLU A 59 28.81 -21.99 -3.97
C GLU A 59 29.00 -21.12 -5.22
N ALA A 60 29.44 -21.71 -6.34
CA ALA A 60 29.67 -21.00 -7.59
C ALA A 60 28.35 -20.40 -8.14
N MET A 61 27.25 -21.17 -8.09
CA MET A 61 25.92 -20.71 -8.50
C MET A 61 25.40 -19.61 -7.58
N ALA A 62 25.54 -19.78 -6.27
CA ALA A 62 25.12 -18.79 -5.27
C ALA A 62 25.87 -17.45 -5.46
N ALA A 63 27.19 -17.52 -5.77
CA ALA A 63 27.97 -16.30 -6.02
C ALA A 63 27.49 -15.55 -7.27
N ASP A 64 27.21 -16.25 -8.36
CA ASP A 64 26.71 -15.66 -9.61
C ASP A 64 25.32 -15.04 -9.41
N LEU A 65 24.39 -15.80 -8.83
CA LEU A 65 23.03 -15.33 -8.57
C LEU A 65 22.99 -14.14 -7.59
N ALA A 66 23.86 -14.13 -6.57
CA ALA A 66 23.98 -13.00 -5.65
C ALA A 66 24.39 -11.71 -6.40
N GLY A 67 25.40 -11.83 -7.28
CA GLY A 67 25.84 -10.72 -8.13
C GLY A 67 24.70 -10.21 -9.01
N GLN A 68 24.03 -11.08 -9.74
CA GLN A 68 22.91 -10.73 -10.61
C GLN A 68 21.76 -10.04 -9.86
N ALA A 69 21.36 -10.56 -8.70
CA ALA A 69 20.29 -10.00 -7.91
C ALA A 69 20.63 -8.60 -7.37
N ILE A 70 21.88 -8.38 -6.96
CA ILE A 70 22.36 -7.09 -6.46
C ILE A 70 22.42 -6.05 -7.58
N GLU A 71 22.90 -6.43 -8.75
CA GLU A 71 22.88 -5.56 -9.94
C GLU A 71 21.44 -5.18 -10.33
N ARG A 72 20.51 -6.12 -10.26
CA ARG A 72 19.10 -5.88 -10.60
C ARG A 72 18.46 -4.82 -9.72
N VAL A 73 18.85 -4.71 -8.46
CA VAL A 73 18.39 -3.66 -7.53
C VAL A 73 19.29 -2.42 -7.52
N GLN A 74 20.26 -2.34 -8.43
CA GLN A 74 21.16 -1.21 -8.60
C GLN A 74 22.03 -0.93 -7.34
N LEU A 75 22.56 -1.98 -6.74
CA LEU A 75 23.45 -1.90 -5.58
C LEU A 75 24.86 -2.47 -5.83
N GLY A 76 25.26 -2.71 -7.10
CA GLY A 76 26.55 -3.28 -7.46
C GLY A 76 27.73 -2.55 -6.82
N ASP A 77 27.80 -1.23 -6.95
CA ASP A 77 28.86 -0.39 -6.37
C ASP A 77 28.94 -0.43 -4.84
N ALA A 78 27.84 -0.78 -4.19
CA ALA A 78 27.75 -0.85 -2.73
C ALA A 78 27.81 -2.28 -2.17
N ALA A 79 27.83 -3.30 -3.02
CA ALA A 79 27.75 -4.71 -2.64
C ALA A 79 28.76 -5.13 -1.57
N GLY A 80 30.00 -4.62 -1.67
CA GLY A 80 31.10 -4.90 -0.73
C GLY A 80 31.06 -4.05 0.57
N ARG A 81 30.16 -3.09 0.69
CA ARG A 81 30.03 -2.25 1.89
C ARG A 81 29.20 -2.97 2.94
N LYS A 82 29.50 -2.73 4.23
CA LYS A 82 28.68 -3.27 5.33
C LYS A 82 27.27 -2.65 5.31
N ILE A 83 26.26 -3.48 5.49
CA ILE A 83 24.83 -3.07 5.50
C ILE A 83 24.54 -2.03 6.60
N ALA A 84 25.29 -2.05 7.70
CA ALA A 84 25.18 -1.05 8.76
C ALA A 84 25.39 0.39 8.26
N GLY A 85 26.13 0.58 7.16
CA GLY A 85 26.34 1.88 6.51
C GLY A 85 25.38 2.18 5.35
N TYR A 86 24.36 1.36 5.13
CA TYR A 86 23.37 1.57 4.07
C TYR A 86 22.29 2.59 4.51
N SER A 87 21.81 3.38 3.55
CA SER A 87 20.60 4.16 3.73
C SER A 87 19.36 3.22 3.87
N LYS A 88 18.22 3.75 4.30
CA LYS A 88 16.99 2.97 4.40
C LYS A 88 16.61 2.35 3.04
N GLY A 89 16.68 3.13 1.96
CA GLY A 89 16.43 2.65 0.61
C GLY A 89 17.39 1.55 0.17
N MET A 90 18.69 1.69 0.45
CA MET A 90 19.68 0.64 0.16
C MET A 90 19.41 -0.64 0.95
N ARG A 91 18.99 -0.53 2.22
CA ARG A 91 18.60 -1.68 3.03
C ARG A 91 17.36 -2.38 2.47
N GLN A 92 16.39 -1.62 1.98
CA GLN A 92 15.21 -2.19 1.30
C GLN A 92 15.60 -2.91 0.01
N LYS A 93 16.42 -2.28 -0.84
CA LYS A 93 16.93 -2.86 -2.09
C LYS A 93 17.69 -4.16 -1.85
N ILE A 94 18.54 -4.24 -0.84
CA ILE A 94 19.31 -5.49 -0.60
C ILE A 94 18.43 -6.63 -0.06
N ARG A 95 17.37 -6.34 0.71
CA ARG A 95 16.36 -7.33 1.09
C ARG A 95 15.57 -7.83 -0.11
N LEU A 96 15.23 -6.93 -1.02
CA LEU A 96 14.57 -7.31 -2.27
C LEU A 96 15.48 -8.18 -3.13
N ALA A 97 16.79 -7.84 -3.25
CA ALA A 97 17.76 -8.68 -3.92
C ALA A 97 17.79 -10.10 -3.33
N GLN A 98 17.84 -10.22 -2.00
CA GLN A 98 17.78 -11.51 -1.31
C GLN A 98 16.49 -12.28 -1.62
N ALA A 99 15.36 -11.60 -1.64
CA ALA A 99 14.06 -12.24 -1.87
C ALA A 99 13.89 -12.75 -3.32
N ILE A 100 14.56 -12.15 -4.30
CA ILE A 100 14.48 -12.55 -5.73
C ILE A 100 15.65 -13.39 -6.23
N ALA A 101 16.74 -13.50 -5.46
CA ALA A 101 18.00 -14.09 -5.92
C ALA A 101 17.88 -15.56 -6.35
N HIS A 102 17.00 -16.34 -5.72
CA HIS A 102 16.76 -17.75 -6.05
C HIS A 102 15.71 -17.96 -7.14
N HIS A 103 15.32 -16.91 -7.86
CA HIS A 103 14.29 -16.92 -8.92
C HIS A 103 12.95 -17.51 -8.47
N PRO A 104 12.31 -16.95 -7.43
CA PRO A 104 11.04 -17.46 -6.94
C PRO A 104 9.94 -17.30 -7.99
N ARG A 105 8.91 -18.13 -7.92
CA ARG A 105 7.69 -18.00 -8.72
C ARG A 105 6.66 -17.07 -8.07
N VAL A 106 6.73 -16.95 -6.75
CA VAL A 106 5.87 -16.06 -5.95
C VAL A 106 6.75 -15.14 -5.10
N LEU A 107 6.51 -13.85 -5.16
CA LEU A 107 7.20 -12.85 -4.35
C LEU A 107 6.19 -12.19 -3.41
N VAL A 108 6.45 -12.30 -2.11
CA VAL A 108 5.63 -11.68 -1.06
C VAL A 108 6.41 -10.52 -0.46
N LEU A 109 5.86 -9.32 -0.57
CA LEU A 109 6.46 -8.07 -0.13
C LEU A 109 5.59 -7.44 0.95
N ASP A 110 6.15 -7.28 2.15
CA ASP A 110 5.43 -6.71 3.28
C ASP A 110 5.85 -5.26 3.49
N GLU A 111 4.94 -4.31 3.16
CA GLU A 111 5.16 -2.86 3.21
C GLU A 111 6.47 -2.41 2.53
N PRO A 112 6.76 -2.84 1.28
CA PRO A 112 8.08 -2.67 0.67
C PRO A 112 8.45 -1.21 0.36
N LEU A 113 7.48 -0.31 0.29
CA LEU A 113 7.67 1.10 -0.04
C LEU A 113 7.74 2.01 1.18
N ASN A 114 7.52 1.46 2.38
CA ASN A 114 7.43 2.25 3.60
C ASN A 114 8.73 2.98 3.92
N GLY A 115 8.61 4.33 3.99
CA GLY A 115 9.72 5.24 4.35
C GLY A 115 10.85 5.30 3.31
N LEU A 116 10.58 4.96 2.07
CA LEU A 116 11.42 5.28 0.93
C LEU A 116 11.19 6.73 0.50
N ASP A 117 12.25 7.37 0.00
CA ASP A 117 12.11 8.64 -0.70
C ASP A 117 11.37 8.44 -2.05
N PRO A 118 10.84 9.51 -2.67
CA PRO A 118 10.04 9.40 -3.88
C PRO A 118 10.77 8.71 -5.05
N MET A 119 12.08 8.88 -5.18
CA MET A 119 12.88 8.30 -6.25
C MET A 119 13.05 6.78 -6.05
N ALA A 120 13.50 6.36 -4.85
CA ALA A 120 13.64 4.96 -4.49
C ALA A 120 12.31 4.19 -4.56
N ARG A 121 11.20 4.88 -4.24
CA ARG A 121 9.84 4.35 -4.37
C ARG A 121 9.48 4.08 -5.83
N ALA A 122 9.69 5.05 -6.73
CA ALA A 122 9.41 4.89 -8.15
C ALA A 122 10.24 3.77 -8.78
N GLU A 123 11.52 3.66 -8.43
CA GLU A 123 12.41 2.58 -8.88
C GLU A 123 11.92 1.20 -8.39
N SER A 124 11.46 1.12 -7.14
CA SER A 124 10.93 -0.13 -6.59
C SER A 124 9.64 -0.56 -7.28
N ILE A 125 8.72 0.37 -7.54
CA ILE A 125 7.48 0.10 -8.28
C ILE A 125 7.80 -0.41 -9.68
N ALA A 126 8.69 0.24 -10.42
CA ALA A 126 9.10 -0.18 -11.75
C ALA A 126 9.69 -1.61 -11.75
N LEU A 127 10.46 -1.95 -10.72
CA LEU A 127 10.99 -3.30 -10.57
C LEU A 127 9.88 -4.34 -10.28
N PHE A 128 8.89 -4.01 -9.44
CA PHE A 128 7.76 -4.92 -9.17
C PHE A 128 6.94 -5.20 -10.43
N GLU A 129 6.66 -4.17 -11.23
CA GLU A 129 5.98 -4.30 -12.51
C GLU A 129 6.78 -5.17 -13.50
N GLU A 130 8.10 -4.97 -13.55
CA GLU A 130 8.98 -5.78 -14.40
C GLU A 130 8.95 -7.25 -14.00
N LEU A 131 9.06 -7.55 -12.70
CA LEU A 131 8.96 -8.91 -12.15
C LEU A 131 7.62 -9.57 -12.51
N GLY A 132 6.52 -8.83 -12.37
CA GLY A 132 5.19 -9.30 -12.76
C GLY A 132 5.09 -9.59 -14.26
N ARG A 133 5.61 -8.71 -15.12
CA ARG A 133 5.65 -8.93 -16.59
C ARG A 133 6.50 -10.14 -17.00
N GLN A 134 7.50 -10.50 -16.19
CA GLN A 134 8.30 -11.71 -16.38
C GLN A 134 7.59 -12.99 -15.91
N GLY A 135 6.35 -12.90 -15.43
CA GLY A 135 5.52 -14.03 -15.00
C GLY A 135 5.63 -14.40 -13.52
N MET A 136 6.31 -13.58 -12.70
CA MET A 136 6.33 -13.77 -11.26
C MET A 136 5.00 -13.32 -10.65
N HIS A 137 4.44 -14.11 -9.75
CA HIS A 137 3.28 -13.71 -8.95
C HIS A 137 3.74 -12.80 -7.82
N VAL A 138 3.43 -11.52 -7.90
CA VAL A 138 3.84 -10.53 -6.88
C VAL A 138 2.66 -10.20 -5.98
N LEU A 139 2.82 -10.42 -4.68
CA LEU A 139 1.85 -10.05 -3.64
C LEU A 139 2.47 -8.99 -2.75
N ILE A 140 1.82 -7.82 -2.69
CA ILE A 140 2.32 -6.65 -1.97
C ILE A 140 1.30 -6.23 -0.92
N SER A 141 1.72 -6.12 0.35
CA SER A 141 0.94 -5.39 1.35
C SER A 141 1.29 -3.91 1.30
N SER A 142 0.28 -3.05 1.39
CA SER A 142 0.43 -1.61 1.58
C SER A 142 -0.81 -1.05 2.28
N HIS A 143 -0.61 -0.01 3.07
CA HIS A 143 -1.70 0.76 3.67
C HIS A 143 -1.96 2.06 2.90
N ILE A 144 -1.26 2.30 1.78
CA ILE A 144 -1.38 3.49 0.93
C ILE A 144 -2.04 3.08 -0.39
N LEU A 145 -3.31 3.44 -0.56
CA LEU A 145 -4.11 3.03 -1.72
C LEU A 145 -3.56 3.56 -3.05
N ASP A 146 -3.01 4.78 -3.07
CA ASP A 146 -2.40 5.37 -4.26
C ASP A 146 -1.15 4.62 -4.75
N GLU A 147 -0.44 3.96 -3.85
CA GLU A 147 0.68 3.08 -4.23
C GLU A 147 0.17 1.81 -4.88
N VAL A 148 -0.89 1.22 -4.29
CA VAL A 148 -1.51 -0.01 -4.79
C VAL A 148 -2.03 0.19 -6.21
N ASP A 149 -2.66 1.33 -6.49
CA ASP A 149 -3.21 1.71 -7.80
C ASP A 149 -2.17 1.71 -8.94
N ARG A 150 -0.92 2.00 -8.58
CA ARG A 150 0.19 2.00 -9.55
C ARG A 150 0.80 0.60 -9.77
N ILE A 151 0.65 -0.29 -8.81
CA ILE A 151 1.36 -1.57 -8.78
C ILE A 151 0.49 -2.71 -9.31
N SER A 152 -0.82 -2.67 -9.07
CA SER A 152 -1.71 -3.79 -9.35
C SER A 152 -3.13 -3.36 -9.73
N ASP A 153 -3.68 -4.05 -10.72
CA ASP A 153 -5.10 -3.93 -11.09
C ASP A 153 -6.02 -4.72 -10.14
N ARG A 154 -5.48 -5.62 -9.32
CA ARG A 154 -6.26 -6.45 -8.39
C ARG A 154 -5.85 -6.19 -6.96
N VAL A 155 -6.86 -6.01 -6.12
CA VAL A 155 -6.69 -5.73 -4.69
C VAL A 155 -7.52 -6.67 -3.83
N ILE A 156 -7.01 -6.89 -2.62
CA ILE A 156 -7.71 -7.56 -1.54
C ILE A 156 -7.68 -6.59 -0.35
N LEU A 157 -8.85 -6.12 0.08
CA LEU A 157 -8.98 -5.26 1.25
C LEU A 157 -9.24 -6.10 2.49
N ILE A 158 -8.37 -5.96 3.49
CA ILE A 158 -8.45 -6.69 4.76
C ILE A 158 -8.51 -5.69 5.90
N THR A 159 -9.44 -5.89 6.83
CA THR A 159 -9.55 -5.09 8.05
C THR A 159 -9.93 -5.94 9.24
N GLY A 160 -9.32 -5.70 10.39
CA GLY A 160 -9.58 -6.48 11.61
C GLY A 160 -9.45 -8.00 11.41
N GLY A 161 -8.69 -8.44 10.39
CA GLY A 161 -8.55 -9.85 10.03
C GLY A 161 -9.65 -10.39 9.09
N TYR A 162 -10.60 -9.56 8.65
CA TYR A 162 -11.68 -9.94 7.73
C TYR A 162 -11.42 -9.44 6.31
N LEU A 163 -11.76 -10.28 5.33
CA LEU A 163 -11.80 -9.88 3.92
C LEU A 163 -13.04 -9.01 3.70
N ILE A 164 -12.83 -7.76 3.28
CA ILE A 164 -13.90 -6.78 3.03
C ILE A 164 -14.27 -6.72 1.55
N ALA A 165 -13.26 -6.66 0.68
CA ALA A 165 -13.47 -6.62 -0.76
C ALA A 165 -12.29 -7.30 -1.48
N GLU A 166 -12.59 -7.87 -2.65
CA GLU A 166 -11.61 -8.41 -3.59
C GLU A 166 -12.06 -8.07 -5.00
N GLY A 167 -11.15 -7.56 -5.83
CA GLY A 167 -11.47 -7.27 -7.22
C GLY A 167 -10.49 -6.34 -7.91
N ASN A 168 -10.94 -5.78 -9.04
CA ASN A 168 -10.23 -4.74 -9.73
C ASN A 168 -10.29 -3.44 -8.92
N ILE A 169 -9.16 -2.77 -8.73
CA ILE A 169 -9.07 -1.56 -7.90
C ILE A 169 -10.01 -0.45 -8.39
N HIS A 170 -10.18 -0.30 -9.71
CA HIS A 170 -11.10 0.69 -10.27
C HIS A 170 -12.57 0.36 -9.95
N GLN A 171 -12.96 -0.91 -9.94
CA GLN A 171 -14.30 -1.33 -9.53
C GLN A 171 -14.53 -1.11 -8.05
N VAL A 172 -13.55 -1.48 -7.21
CA VAL A 172 -13.60 -1.22 -5.76
C VAL A 172 -13.69 0.29 -5.48
N ARG A 173 -12.96 1.13 -6.23
CA ARG A 173 -13.09 2.59 -6.16
C ARG A 173 -14.45 3.08 -6.62
N GLN A 174 -15.01 2.58 -7.73
CA GLN A 174 -16.32 2.97 -8.21
C GLN A 174 -17.42 2.65 -7.20
N GLU A 175 -17.40 1.46 -6.60
CA GLU A 175 -18.32 1.11 -5.52
C GLU A 175 -18.23 2.06 -4.32
N VAL A 176 -17.04 2.62 -4.08
CA VAL A 176 -16.82 3.64 -3.05
C VAL A 176 -17.26 5.03 -3.55
N HIS A 177 -17.03 5.36 -4.82
CA HIS A 177 -17.41 6.65 -5.42
C HIS A 177 -18.92 6.79 -5.72
N GLU A 178 -19.65 5.69 -5.89
CA GLU A 178 -21.12 5.72 -6.00
C GLU A 178 -21.80 6.13 -4.69
N LYS A 179 -21.04 6.32 -3.64
CA LYS A 179 -21.52 6.71 -2.32
C LYS A 179 -21.17 8.16 -2.02
N PRO A 180 -22.04 8.86 -1.23
CA PRO A 180 -21.84 10.27 -0.96
C PRO A 180 -20.48 10.57 -0.33
N MET A 181 -19.64 11.37 -1.00
CA MET A 181 -18.33 11.80 -0.52
C MET A 181 -18.46 12.87 0.55
N GLN A 182 -17.55 12.84 1.55
CA GLN A 182 -17.50 13.84 2.60
C GLN A 182 -16.39 14.87 2.32
N VAL A 183 -16.75 16.14 2.35
CA VAL A 183 -15.82 17.28 2.14
C VAL A 183 -15.82 18.15 3.38
N LEU A 184 -14.64 18.44 3.92
CA LEU A 184 -14.45 19.45 4.96
C LEU A 184 -14.23 20.82 4.31
N ILE A 185 -15.06 21.79 4.68
CA ILE A 185 -14.91 23.18 4.25
C ILE A 185 -14.66 24.04 5.48
N ARG A 186 -13.57 24.80 5.47
CA ARG A 186 -13.26 25.82 6.44
C ARG A 186 -13.74 27.16 5.91
N CYS A 187 -14.62 27.84 6.67
CA CYS A 187 -15.18 29.12 6.26
C CYS A 187 -15.64 29.93 7.47
N ASP A 188 -15.89 31.21 7.23
CA ASP A 188 -16.38 32.17 8.25
C ASP A 188 -17.82 31.92 8.71
N ARG A 189 -18.65 31.29 7.86
CA ARG A 189 -20.10 31.07 8.11
C ARG A 189 -20.53 29.64 7.74
N PRO A 190 -20.08 28.63 8.49
CA PRO A 190 -20.33 27.23 8.13
C PRO A 190 -21.83 26.85 8.19
N GLN A 191 -22.60 27.44 9.06
CA GLN A 191 -24.06 27.19 9.14
C GLN A 191 -24.79 27.71 7.89
N VAL A 192 -24.41 28.90 7.40
CA VAL A 192 -24.99 29.49 6.18
C VAL A 192 -24.63 28.66 4.97
N LEU A 193 -23.38 28.19 4.90
CA LEU A 193 -22.94 27.29 3.83
C LEU A 193 -23.74 25.99 3.83
N ALA A 194 -23.89 25.35 5.00
CA ALA A 194 -24.64 24.11 5.12
C ALA A 194 -26.11 24.30 4.66
N SER A 195 -26.78 25.36 5.09
CA SER A 195 -28.15 25.66 4.69
C SER A 195 -28.27 25.82 3.18
N LYS A 196 -27.40 26.62 2.56
CA LYS A 196 -27.42 26.85 1.10
C LYS A 196 -27.19 25.54 0.32
N MET A 197 -26.27 24.69 0.76
CA MET A 197 -25.98 23.44 0.09
C MET A 197 -27.16 22.44 0.20
N PHE A 198 -27.91 22.46 1.30
CA PHE A 198 -29.15 21.68 1.43
C PHE A 198 -30.27 22.22 0.54
N ASP A 199 -30.48 23.54 0.50
CA ASP A 199 -31.52 24.16 -0.31
C ASP A 199 -31.36 23.85 -1.81
N LEU A 200 -30.14 23.65 -2.24
CA LEU A 200 -29.79 23.32 -3.61
C LEU A 200 -29.78 21.80 -3.90
N ASN A 201 -30.15 20.99 -2.91
CA ASN A 201 -30.24 19.52 -3.01
C ASN A 201 -28.94 18.78 -3.40
N HIS A 202 -27.78 19.38 -3.10
CA HIS A 202 -26.46 18.83 -3.42
C HIS A 202 -25.71 18.30 -2.19
N CYS A 203 -26.38 18.28 -1.04
CA CYS A 203 -25.84 17.78 0.21
C CYS A 203 -26.85 16.82 0.87
N VAL A 204 -26.40 15.61 1.16
CA VAL A 204 -27.22 14.60 1.86
C VAL A 204 -27.04 14.66 3.38
N GLU A 205 -25.91 15.21 3.85
CA GLU A 205 -25.60 15.37 5.26
C GLU A 205 -24.69 16.58 5.47
N ALA A 206 -24.91 17.31 6.57
CA ALA A 206 -24.00 18.36 7.02
C ALA A 206 -23.76 18.24 8.54
N ARG A 207 -22.49 18.31 8.94
CA ARG A 207 -22.07 18.29 10.34
C ARG A 207 -21.06 19.41 10.59
N LEU A 208 -21.36 20.29 11.53
CA LEU A 208 -20.43 21.35 11.92
C LEU A 208 -19.16 20.74 12.53
N HIS A 209 -18.02 21.30 12.18
CA HIS A 209 -16.76 20.97 12.82
C HIS A 209 -16.76 21.47 14.27
N ALA A 210 -16.11 20.74 15.17
CA ALA A 210 -16.14 20.99 16.63
C ALA A 210 -15.67 22.40 17.04
N ASP A 211 -14.80 23.03 16.26
CA ASP A 211 -14.30 24.39 16.51
C ASP A 211 -15.22 25.51 15.97
N GLY A 212 -16.34 25.16 15.34
CA GLY A 212 -17.28 26.09 14.76
C GLY A 212 -16.81 26.87 13.53
N LYS A 213 -15.62 26.57 13.00
CA LYS A 213 -14.97 27.24 11.85
C LYS A 213 -14.96 26.40 10.58
N GLY A 214 -15.78 25.38 10.54
CA GLY A 214 -15.89 24.51 9.37
C GLY A 214 -17.13 23.64 9.42
N VAL A 215 -17.41 23.01 8.29
CA VAL A 215 -18.51 22.07 8.10
C VAL A 215 -18.05 20.88 7.26
N PHE A 216 -18.44 19.68 7.68
CA PHE A 216 -18.39 18.48 6.86
C PHE A 216 -19.68 18.41 6.07
N LEU A 217 -19.56 18.32 4.76
CA LEU A 217 -20.68 18.17 3.84
C LEU A 217 -20.53 16.87 3.08
N ARG A 218 -21.62 16.11 2.97
CA ARG A 218 -21.66 14.85 2.24
C ARG A 218 -22.47 15.04 0.95
N THR A 219 -21.85 14.73 -0.18
CA THR A 219 -22.46 14.89 -1.51
C THR A 219 -22.38 13.60 -2.32
N ALA A 220 -23.43 13.35 -3.12
CA ALA A 220 -23.46 12.22 -4.05
C ALA A 220 -22.80 12.54 -5.41
N ASP A 221 -22.65 13.86 -5.74
CA ASP A 221 -22.05 14.32 -6.99
C ASP A 221 -21.00 15.39 -6.67
N ILE A 222 -19.74 14.97 -6.70
CA ILE A 222 -18.62 15.83 -6.30
C ILE A 222 -18.34 16.94 -7.30
N ASP A 223 -18.54 16.72 -8.60
CA ASP A 223 -18.26 17.71 -9.64
C ASP A 223 -19.29 18.85 -9.59
N GLN A 224 -20.57 18.51 -9.46
CA GLN A 224 -21.62 19.50 -9.23
C GLN A 224 -21.42 20.23 -7.91
N PHE A 225 -21.02 19.52 -6.86
CA PHE A 225 -20.73 20.11 -5.56
C PHE A 225 -19.66 21.20 -5.64
N TYR A 226 -18.51 20.94 -6.27
CA TYR A 226 -17.45 21.95 -6.42
C TYR A 226 -17.86 23.11 -7.33
N SER A 227 -18.62 22.84 -8.38
CA SER A 227 -19.15 23.89 -9.25
C SER A 227 -20.03 24.88 -8.47
N MET A 228 -20.90 24.36 -7.62
CA MET A 228 -21.79 25.18 -6.79
C MET A 228 -21.06 25.88 -5.65
N LEU A 229 -20.11 25.20 -5.02
CA LEU A 229 -19.28 25.81 -3.99
C LEU A 229 -18.55 27.05 -4.53
N ASN A 230 -18.03 26.95 -5.75
CA ASN A 230 -17.41 28.08 -6.46
C ASN A 230 -18.43 29.20 -6.72
N GLY A 231 -19.67 28.87 -7.09
CA GLY A 231 -20.75 29.85 -7.27
C GLY A 231 -21.07 30.59 -5.96
N ILE A 232 -21.23 29.87 -4.86
CA ILE A 232 -21.49 30.47 -3.53
C ILE A 232 -20.33 31.37 -3.07
N ALA A 233 -19.10 30.96 -3.33
CA ALA A 233 -17.91 31.76 -3.03
C ALA A 233 -17.88 33.06 -3.88
N ALA A 234 -18.25 32.98 -5.15
CA ALA A 234 -18.30 34.13 -6.05
C ALA A 234 -19.37 35.16 -5.67
N GLU A 235 -20.46 34.76 -5.02
CA GLU A 235 -21.46 35.68 -4.46
C GLU A 235 -20.92 36.56 -3.32
N GLY A 236 -19.76 36.23 -2.76
CA GLY A 236 -19.10 36.98 -1.68
C GLY A 236 -19.78 36.92 -0.33
N LEU A 237 -20.78 36.04 -0.15
CA LEU A 237 -21.54 35.90 1.10
C LEU A 237 -20.79 35.06 2.15
N ILE A 238 -19.87 34.22 1.72
CA ILE A 238 -19.11 33.29 2.55
C ILE A 238 -17.65 33.33 2.10
N LYS A 239 -16.75 33.53 3.05
CA LYS A 239 -15.32 33.43 2.81
C LYS A 239 -14.85 32.01 3.09
N ILE A 240 -14.40 31.30 2.05
CA ILE A 240 -13.84 29.96 2.15
C ILE A 240 -12.33 30.07 2.35
N ASP A 241 -11.83 29.50 3.44
CA ASP A 241 -10.41 29.50 3.78
C ASP A 241 -9.69 28.22 3.29
N ALA A 242 -10.39 27.08 3.33
CA ALA A 242 -9.86 25.79 2.84
C ALA A 242 -11.00 24.84 2.47
N VAL A 243 -10.73 23.99 1.49
CA VAL A 243 -11.57 22.86 1.09
C VAL A 243 -10.68 21.63 1.02
N ALA A 244 -11.06 20.55 1.70
CA ALA A 244 -10.33 19.28 1.70
C ALA A 244 -11.32 18.12 1.64
N PRO A 245 -11.07 17.11 0.79
CA PRO A 245 -11.79 15.85 0.91
C PRO A 245 -11.57 15.30 2.33
N ALA A 246 -12.64 14.83 2.97
CA ALA A 246 -12.57 14.24 4.30
C ALA A 246 -12.58 12.71 4.24
N ASP A 247 -12.85 12.16 3.06
CA ASP A 247 -12.95 10.72 2.77
C ASP A 247 -11.86 10.22 1.80
N ASP A 248 -10.81 11.01 1.56
CA ASP A 248 -9.85 10.75 0.47
C ASP A 248 -8.65 9.88 0.90
N ASP A 249 -8.65 9.41 2.14
CA ASP A 249 -7.64 8.47 2.59
C ASP A 249 -8.18 7.03 2.68
N ALA A 250 -7.28 6.06 2.59
CA ALA A 250 -7.59 4.63 2.75
C ALA A 250 -8.34 4.35 4.06
N ASN A 251 -8.21 5.23 5.04
CA ASN A 251 -8.87 5.15 6.33
C ASN A 251 -10.35 5.54 6.24
N ALA A 252 -10.73 6.48 5.37
CA ALA A 252 -12.13 6.83 5.12
C ALA A 252 -12.86 5.74 4.33
N ILE A 253 -12.20 5.20 3.30
CA ILE A 253 -12.68 4.01 2.56
C ILE A 253 -12.84 2.82 3.51
N TYR A 254 -11.88 2.63 4.39
CA TYR A 254 -11.86 1.64 5.44
C TYR A 254 -13.02 1.79 6.43
N GLN A 255 -13.22 2.96 7.04
CA GLN A 255 -14.32 3.25 7.97
C GLN A 255 -15.69 3.07 7.31
N TYR A 256 -15.74 3.31 6.04
CA TYR A 256 -16.95 3.20 5.25
C TYR A 256 -17.34 1.74 4.97
N LEU A 257 -16.39 0.89 4.57
CA LEU A 257 -16.62 -0.53 4.28
C LEU A 257 -16.94 -1.36 5.54
N ILE A 258 -16.50 -0.90 6.72
CA ILE A 258 -16.78 -1.58 8.00
C ILE A 258 -18.18 -1.25 8.53
N GLY A 259 -18.82 -0.16 8.07
CA GLY A 259 -20.06 0.35 8.65
C GLY A 259 -19.82 0.95 10.04
N THR A 260 -20.36 2.13 10.29
CA THR A 260 -20.32 2.80 11.60
C THR A 260 -21.30 2.17 12.63
N GLU A 261 -21.58 0.89 12.54
CA GLU A 261 -22.35 0.16 13.56
C GLU A 261 -21.40 -0.64 14.45
N GLY A 262 -20.89 0.00 15.50
CA GLY A 262 -20.09 -0.68 16.50
C GLY A 262 -19.22 0.26 17.34
N GLY A 263 -19.78 1.38 17.78
CA GLY A 263 -19.21 2.06 18.94
C GLY A 263 -19.46 1.20 20.18
N PRO A 264 -18.46 0.98 21.07
CA PRO A 264 -18.70 0.25 22.30
C PRO A 264 -19.69 1.02 23.18
N SER A 265 -20.72 0.30 23.63
CA SER A 265 -21.61 0.70 24.73
C SER A 265 -20.87 0.70 26.04
#